data_ba21d0a5d1f1e72d453c0d80af054e50
#
_entry.id   ba21d0a5d1f1e72d453c0d80af054e50
#
_cell.length_a   1.000
_cell.length_b   1.000
_cell.length_c   1.000
_cell.angle_alpha   90.00
_cell.angle_beta   90.00
_cell.angle_gamma   90.00
#
_symmetry.space_group_name_H-M   'P 1'
#
loop_
_entity.id
_entity.type
_entity.pdbx_description
1 polymer ?
#
loop_
_entity_poly.entity_id
_entity_poly.type
_entity_poly.pdbx_seq_one_letter_code
_entity_poly.pdbx_strand_id
1 'polypeptide(L)'
;MSDLRPDLAIIAANVAPGSRVLDVGCGDGALMAALRDQRQCDARGLEIDPHNVASAVGRGLSVIQGDADTDLADYPDASFDYAILSQTLQTTMRPHVVLDHLLRIGERAVVSFPNFAHWRVRLSLLWGGRMPVTRLLPVPWYETPNIHHVTIDDFRAFVADRGITVEQAWFLSGDQLTSSAAANFRAEHAVFLLKR
;
A
#
# COMPACT_ATOMS: atom_id res chain seq x y z
N MET A 1 3.22 -22.45 3.37
CA MET A 1 2.52 -21.15 3.46
C MET A 1 3.58 -20.10 3.24
N SER A 2 3.53 -19.34 2.14
CA SER A 2 4.45 -18.23 1.93
C SER A 2 4.24 -17.23 3.07
N ASP A 3 5.33 -16.80 3.68
CA ASP A 3 5.32 -15.83 4.78
C ASP A 3 5.04 -14.44 4.18
N LEU A 4 3.74 -14.17 3.91
CA LEU A 4 3.32 -12.86 3.41
C LEU A 4 3.54 -11.81 4.50
N ARG A 5 3.99 -10.64 4.11
CA ARG A 5 3.99 -9.49 5.02
C ARG A 5 2.59 -9.31 5.62
N PRO A 6 2.48 -8.91 6.90
CA PRO A 6 1.20 -8.82 7.60
C PRO A 6 0.16 -7.92 6.92
N ASP A 7 0.59 -6.81 6.32
CA ASP A 7 -0.28 -5.92 5.53
C ASP A 7 -0.84 -6.63 4.29
N LEU A 8 -0.02 -7.39 3.56
CA LEU A 8 -0.46 -8.17 2.40
C LEU A 8 -1.42 -9.29 2.78
N ALA A 9 -1.20 -9.93 3.93
CA ALA A 9 -2.12 -10.95 4.46
C ALA A 9 -3.50 -10.37 4.78
N ILE A 10 -3.55 -9.17 5.38
CA ILE A 10 -4.81 -8.45 5.61
C ILE A 10 -5.49 -8.11 4.29
N ILE A 11 -4.75 -7.57 3.32
CA ILE A 11 -5.29 -7.23 2.00
C ILE A 11 -5.89 -8.48 1.34
N ALA A 12 -5.11 -9.57 1.26
CA ALA A 12 -5.57 -10.82 0.66
C ALA A 12 -6.81 -11.40 1.34
N ALA A 13 -6.92 -11.28 2.68
CA ALA A 13 -8.08 -11.76 3.43
C ALA A 13 -9.35 -10.95 3.17
N ASN A 14 -9.23 -9.67 2.77
CA ASN A 14 -10.36 -8.74 2.61
C ASN A 14 -10.74 -8.44 1.15
N VAL A 15 -10.00 -8.94 0.17
CA VAL A 15 -10.42 -8.93 -1.24
C VAL A 15 -11.44 -10.04 -1.47
N ALA A 16 -12.55 -9.75 -2.12
CA ALA A 16 -13.58 -10.74 -2.42
C ALA A 16 -13.06 -11.81 -3.40
N PRO A 17 -13.42 -13.09 -3.23
CA PRO A 17 -13.01 -14.14 -4.16
C PRO A 17 -13.50 -13.88 -5.58
N GLY A 18 -12.68 -14.22 -6.58
CA GLY A 18 -13.01 -14.09 -8.00
C GLY A 18 -12.93 -12.66 -8.55
N SER A 19 -12.47 -11.68 -7.73
CA SER A 19 -12.38 -10.28 -8.14
C SER A 19 -11.28 -10.04 -9.19
N ARG A 20 -11.49 -9.01 -10.01
CA ARG A 20 -10.44 -8.42 -10.84
C ARG A 20 -9.66 -7.41 -10.02
N VAL A 21 -8.36 -7.59 -9.93
CA VAL A 21 -7.49 -6.78 -9.05
C VAL A 21 -6.35 -6.17 -9.86
N LEU A 22 -6.14 -4.87 -9.69
CA LEU A 22 -4.92 -4.19 -10.13
C LEU A 22 -4.03 -3.94 -8.90
N ASP A 23 -2.84 -4.51 -8.89
CA ASP A 23 -1.82 -4.31 -7.85
C ASP A 23 -0.74 -3.35 -8.39
N VAL A 24 -0.73 -2.12 -7.87
CA VAL A 24 0.16 -1.04 -8.30
C VAL A 24 1.38 -0.99 -7.39
N GLY A 25 2.58 -1.12 -7.98
CA GLY A 25 3.82 -1.36 -7.24
C GLY A 25 3.83 -2.78 -6.68
N CYS A 26 3.49 -3.76 -7.53
CA CYS A 26 3.26 -5.14 -7.10
C CYS A 26 4.53 -5.88 -6.64
N GLY A 27 5.71 -5.29 -6.82
CA GLY A 27 6.98 -5.92 -6.48
C GLY A 27 7.16 -7.26 -7.20
N ASP A 28 7.62 -8.26 -6.48
CA ASP A 28 7.81 -9.63 -6.99
C ASP A 28 6.50 -10.42 -7.18
N GLY A 29 5.34 -9.78 -7.00
CA GLY A 29 4.01 -10.36 -7.16
C GLY A 29 3.53 -11.23 -6.00
N ALA A 30 4.08 -11.10 -4.80
CA ALA A 30 3.71 -11.93 -3.65
C ALA A 30 2.21 -11.83 -3.30
N LEU A 31 1.64 -10.61 -3.32
CA LEU A 31 0.21 -10.40 -3.11
C LEU A 31 -0.63 -11.02 -4.23
N MET A 32 -0.24 -10.78 -5.49
CA MET A 32 -0.94 -11.31 -6.66
C MET A 32 -0.99 -12.84 -6.65
N ALA A 33 0.12 -13.50 -6.29
CA ALA A 33 0.18 -14.96 -6.15
C ALA A 33 -0.81 -15.45 -5.07
N ALA A 34 -0.84 -14.78 -3.91
CA ALA A 34 -1.77 -15.12 -2.83
C ALA A 34 -3.24 -14.91 -3.25
N LEU A 35 -3.55 -13.82 -3.95
CA LEU A 35 -4.90 -13.54 -4.47
C LEU A 35 -5.35 -14.58 -5.49
N ARG A 36 -4.46 -14.96 -6.42
CA ARG A 36 -4.73 -16.03 -7.40
C ARG A 36 -4.99 -17.37 -6.71
N ASP A 37 -4.07 -17.80 -5.84
CA ASP A 37 -4.05 -19.16 -5.30
C ASP A 37 -5.08 -19.38 -4.19
N GLN A 38 -5.35 -18.33 -3.36
CA GLN A 38 -6.25 -18.44 -2.20
C GLN A 38 -7.64 -17.86 -2.46
N ARG A 39 -7.77 -16.92 -3.40
CA ARG A 39 -9.01 -16.18 -3.67
C ARG A 39 -9.52 -16.33 -5.09
N GLN A 40 -8.77 -17.00 -5.98
CA GLN A 40 -9.14 -17.19 -7.40
C GLN A 40 -9.37 -15.85 -8.13
N CYS A 41 -8.66 -14.80 -7.75
CA CYS A 41 -8.74 -13.49 -8.37
C CYS A 41 -8.00 -13.43 -9.70
N ASP A 42 -8.50 -12.63 -10.66
CA ASP A 42 -7.75 -12.18 -11.83
C ASP A 42 -6.91 -10.96 -11.41
N ALA A 43 -5.68 -11.22 -10.98
CA ALA A 43 -4.77 -10.19 -10.50
C ALA A 43 -3.78 -9.78 -11.59
N ARG A 44 -3.69 -8.46 -11.85
CA ARG A 44 -2.74 -7.84 -12.77
C ARG A 44 -1.87 -6.85 -12.01
N GLY A 45 -0.58 -6.75 -12.37
CA GLY A 45 0.38 -5.89 -11.71
C GLY A 45 0.89 -4.78 -12.61
N LEU A 46 1.21 -3.64 -11.97
CA LEU A 46 2.03 -2.57 -12.51
C LEU A 46 3.25 -2.41 -11.61
N GLU A 47 4.46 -2.46 -12.17
CA GLU A 47 5.70 -2.39 -11.39
C GLU A 47 6.79 -1.65 -12.18
N ILE A 48 7.51 -0.75 -11.51
CA ILE A 48 8.53 0.08 -12.17
C ILE A 48 9.88 -0.64 -12.29
N ASP A 49 10.22 -1.50 -11.32
CA ASP A 49 11.50 -2.20 -11.29
C ASP A 49 11.48 -3.43 -12.23
N PRO A 50 12.31 -3.46 -13.30
CA PRO A 50 12.34 -4.57 -14.25
C PRO A 50 12.75 -5.90 -13.62
N HIS A 51 13.53 -5.92 -12.52
CA HIS A 51 13.90 -7.14 -11.82
C HIS A 51 12.69 -7.75 -11.10
N ASN A 52 11.86 -6.92 -10.47
CA ASN A 52 10.61 -7.34 -9.85
C ASN A 52 9.62 -7.84 -10.90
N VAL A 53 9.47 -7.13 -12.02
CA VAL A 53 8.66 -7.57 -13.17
C VAL A 53 9.08 -8.95 -13.65
N ALA A 54 10.38 -9.15 -13.89
CA ALA A 54 10.91 -10.45 -14.34
C ALA A 54 10.64 -11.57 -13.31
N SER A 55 10.78 -11.28 -12.03
CA SER A 55 10.46 -12.23 -10.94
C SER A 55 9.00 -12.62 -10.93
N ALA A 56 8.09 -11.64 -11.01
CA ALA A 56 6.65 -11.88 -11.01
C ALA A 56 6.19 -12.65 -12.26
N VAL A 57 6.68 -12.28 -13.45
CA VAL A 57 6.41 -13.00 -14.71
C VAL A 57 6.95 -14.44 -14.64
N GLY A 58 8.13 -14.65 -14.04
CA GLY A 58 8.69 -15.98 -13.81
C GLY A 58 7.82 -16.89 -12.92
N ARG A 59 6.95 -16.30 -12.09
CA ARG A 59 5.91 -17.01 -11.28
C ARG A 59 4.58 -17.20 -12.04
N GLY A 60 4.53 -16.85 -13.33
CA GLY A 60 3.32 -16.95 -14.15
C GLY A 60 2.27 -15.89 -13.82
N LEU A 61 2.69 -14.70 -13.33
CA LEU A 61 1.81 -13.58 -13.04
C LEU A 61 1.77 -12.58 -14.21
N SER A 62 0.64 -11.91 -14.39
CA SER A 62 0.44 -10.90 -15.44
C SER A 62 0.88 -9.53 -14.91
N VAL A 63 2.08 -9.10 -15.25
CA VAL A 63 2.65 -7.82 -14.81
C VAL A 63 3.11 -7.00 -16.01
N ILE A 64 2.84 -5.70 -15.97
CA ILE A 64 3.31 -4.70 -16.94
C ILE A 64 4.36 -3.84 -16.24
N GLN A 65 5.48 -3.59 -16.91
CA GLN A 65 6.44 -2.61 -16.43
C GLN A 65 5.91 -1.21 -16.69
N GLY A 66 5.84 -0.38 -15.63
CA GLY A 66 5.36 1.00 -15.76
C GLY A 66 5.44 1.77 -14.46
N ASP A 67 5.18 3.08 -14.56
CA ASP A 67 5.24 4.04 -13.47
C ASP A 67 3.83 4.44 -13.02
N ALA A 68 3.54 4.28 -11.73
CA ALA A 68 2.25 4.67 -11.14
C ALA A 68 1.94 6.17 -11.28
N ASP A 69 2.96 7.04 -11.34
CA ASP A 69 2.77 8.48 -11.47
C ASP A 69 2.35 8.93 -12.89
N THR A 70 2.56 8.09 -13.92
CA THR A 70 2.29 8.42 -15.33
C THR A 70 1.29 7.49 -15.99
N ASP A 71 1.40 6.17 -15.77
CA ASP A 71 0.74 5.17 -16.61
C ASP A 71 -0.68 4.82 -16.12
N LEU A 72 -1.03 5.16 -14.87
CA LEU A 72 -2.40 4.95 -14.37
C LEU A 72 -3.45 5.76 -15.14
N ALA A 73 -3.07 6.85 -15.78
CA ALA A 73 -3.97 7.66 -16.60
C ALA A 73 -4.58 6.88 -17.78
N ASP A 74 -3.85 5.88 -18.31
CA ASP A 74 -4.24 5.11 -19.47
C ASP A 74 -5.19 3.94 -19.15
N TYR A 75 -5.37 3.62 -17.87
CA TYR A 75 -6.29 2.57 -17.46
C TYR A 75 -7.75 3.03 -17.57
N PRO A 76 -8.66 2.18 -18.09
CA PRO A 76 -10.09 2.52 -18.16
C PRO A 76 -10.73 2.67 -16.79
N ASP A 77 -11.77 3.51 -16.70
CA ASP A 77 -12.59 3.67 -15.51
C ASP A 77 -13.30 2.37 -15.15
N ALA A 78 -13.43 2.09 -13.83
CA ALA A 78 -14.17 0.95 -13.27
C ALA A 78 -13.82 -0.41 -13.92
N SER A 79 -12.55 -0.56 -14.36
CA SER A 79 -12.08 -1.78 -15.04
C SER A 79 -11.69 -2.89 -14.07
N PHE A 80 -11.53 -2.58 -12.79
CA PHE A 80 -11.22 -3.51 -11.72
C PHE A 80 -12.18 -3.39 -10.54
N ASP A 81 -12.35 -4.47 -9.79
CA ASP A 81 -13.15 -4.46 -8.56
C ASP A 81 -12.33 -3.86 -7.40
N TYR A 82 -11.01 -4.08 -7.43
CA TYR A 82 -10.06 -3.48 -6.49
C TYR A 82 -8.83 -2.93 -7.21
N ALA A 83 -8.40 -1.72 -6.83
CA ALA A 83 -7.08 -1.18 -7.15
C ALA A 83 -6.27 -1.08 -5.85
N ILE A 84 -5.12 -1.74 -5.79
CA ILE A 84 -4.30 -1.88 -4.58
C ILE A 84 -3.00 -1.10 -4.74
N LEU A 85 -2.60 -0.39 -3.69
CA LEU A 85 -1.32 0.32 -3.58
C LEU A 85 -0.69 -0.02 -2.22
N SER A 86 0.12 -1.08 -2.20
CA SER A 86 0.72 -1.58 -0.96
C SER A 86 2.14 -1.07 -0.78
N GLN A 87 2.38 -0.29 0.30
CA GLN A 87 3.69 0.27 0.66
C GLN A 87 4.34 1.09 -0.48
N THR A 88 3.54 1.68 -1.36
CA THR A 88 4.01 2.43 -2.54
C THR A 88 3.59 3.90 -2.49
N LEU A 89 2.51 4.26 -1.75
CA LEU A 89 2.01 5.63 -1.68
C LEU A 89 3.09 6.66 -1.34
N GLN A 90 3.95 6.34 -0.37
CA GLN A 90 4.99 7.24 0.13
C GLN A 90 6.20 7.38 -0.83
N THR A 91 6.26 6.59 -1.89
CA THR A 91 7.33 6.62 -2.90
C THR A 91 6.91 7.31 -4.21
N THR A 92 5.60 7.54 -4.42
CA THR A 92 5.09 8.24 -5.61
C THR A 92 5.34 9.75 -5.52
N MET A 93 5.52 10.39 -6.66
CA MET A 93 5.75 11.83 -6.73
C MET A 93 4.49 12.64 -6.42
N ARG A 94 3.32 12.14 -6.83
CA ARG A 94 2.03 12.80 -6.68
C ARG A 94 0.97 11.87 -6.07
N PRO A 95 1.10 11.51 -4.78
CA PRO A 95 0.24 10.50 -4.15
C PRO A 95 -1.26 10.81 -4.23
N HIS A 96 -1.63 12.10 -4.27
CA HIS A 96 -3.02 12.52 -4.43
C HIS A 96 -3.57 12.19 -5.83
N VAL A 97 -2.77 12.34 -6.89
CA VAL A 97 -3.17 11.98 -8.27
C VAL A 97 -3.25 10.46 -8.41
N VAL A 98 -2.28 9.75 -7.86
CA VAL A 98 -2.27 8.28 -7.87
C VAL A 98 -3.51 7.74 -7.16
N LEU A 99 -3.86 8.27 -5.98
CA LEU A 99 -5.07 7.85 -5.26
C LEU A 99 -6.36 8.13 -6.05
N ASP A 100 -6.45 9.30 -6.72
CA ASP A 100 -7.60 9.62 -7.57
C ASP A 100 -7.73 8.62 -8.73
N HIS A 101 -6.61 8.21 -9.34
CA HIS A 101 -6.61 7.16 -10.36
C HIS A 101 -7.01 5.79 -9.81
N LEU A 102 -6.52 5.37 -8.65
CA LEU A 102 -6.94 4.12 -8.04
C LEU A 102 -8.46 4.05 -7.82
N LEU A 103 -9.06 5.14 -7.31
CA LEU A 103 -10.51 5.26 -7.08
C LEU A 103 -11.33 5.45 -8.36
N ARG A 104 -10.71 5.79 -9.48
CA ARG A 104 -11.32 5.83 -10.81
C ARG A 104 -11.29 4.45 -11.48
N ILE A 105 -10.16 3.74 -11.35
CA ILE A 105 -9.88 2.45 -12.00
C ILE A 105 -10.61 1.32 -11.27
N GLY A 106 -10.60 1.33 -9.94
CA GLY A 106 -11.22 0.32 -9.10
C GLY A 106 -12.52 0.80 -8.45
N GLU A 107 -13.49 -0.11 -8.26
CA GLU A 107 -14.67 0.19 -7.45
C GLU A 107 -14.29 0.48 -5.99
N ARG A 108 -13.20 -0.13 -5.53
CA ARG A 108 -12.55 0.10 -4.23
C ARG A 108 -11.06 0.28 -4.41
N ALA A 109 -10.46 1.13 -3.58
CA ALA A 109 -9.01 1.22 -3.49
C ALA A 109 -8.54 0.67 -2.14
N VAL A 110 -7.45 -0.10 -2.15
CA VAL A 110 -6.76 -0.54 -0.93
C VAL A 110 -5.39 0.12 -0.88
N VAL A 111 -5.11 0.84 0.21
CA VAL A 111 -3.83 1.55 0.36
C VAL A 111 -3.18 1.13 1.66
N SER A 112 -1.91 0.72 1.62
CA SER A 112 -1.11 0.52 2.83
C SER A 112 0.15 1.37 2.81
N PHE A 113 0.57 1.83 3.99
CA PHE A 113 1.77 2.66 4.16
C PHE A 113 2.35 2.54 5.57
N PRO A 114 3.67 2.85 5.74
CA PRO A 114 4.31 2.94 7.04
C PRO A 114 3.88 4.22 7.76
N ASN A 115 3.60 4.12 9.07
CA ASN A 115 3.18 5.26 9.88
C ASN A 115 4.38 5.99 10.49
N PHE A 116 4.73 7.13 9.93
CA PHE A 116 5.84 7.96 10.45
C PHE A 116 5.56 8.62 11.81
N ALA A 117 4.30 8.62 12.28
CA ALA A 117 3.94 9.11 13.62
C ALA A 117 4.09 8.07 14.73
N HIS A 118 4.59 6.87 14.45
CA HIS A 118 4.84 5.84 15.46
C HIS A 118 5.73 6.37 16.60
N TRP A 119 5.43 6.01 17.86
CA TRP A 119 6.05 6.57 19.05
C TRP A 119 7.59 6.49 19.06
N ARG A 120 8.17 5.41 18.51
CA ARG A 120 9.64 5.25 18.42
C ARG A 120 10.28 6.30 17.50
N VAL A 121 9.61 6.62 16.38
CA VAL A 121 10.06 7.68 15.47
C VAL A 121 10.03 9.03 16.17
N ARG A 122 8.91 9.33 16.85
CA ARG A 122 8.75 10.59 17.62
C ARG A 122 9.84 10.74 18.69
N LEU A 123 10.08 9.69 19.49
CA LEU A 123 11.07 9.74 20.56
C LEU A 123 12.50 9.87 20.01
N SER A 124 12.83 9.19 18.93
CA SER A 124 14.15 9.30 18.30
C SER A 124 14.41 10.72 17.78
N LEU A 125 13.40 11.33 17.15
CA LEU A 125 13.50 12.72 16.69
C LEU A 125 13.59 13.69 17.87
N LEU A 126 12.78 13.51 18.92
CA LEU A 126 12.72 14.41 20.07
C LEU A 126 14.04 14.43 20.87
N TRP A 127 14.63 13.27 21.12
CA TRP A 127 15.85 13.17 21.95
C TRP A 127 17.14 13.13 21.14
N GLY A 128 17.12 12.53 19.96
CA GLY A 128 18.31 12.37 19.14
C GLY A 128 18.50 13.45 18.07
N GLY A 129 17.42 14.16 17.69
CA GLY A 129 17.44 15.14 16.59
C GLY A 129 17.85 14.54 15.24
N ARG A 130 17.75 13.21 15.09
CA ARG A 130 18.17 12.47 13.90
C ARG A 130 17.05 11.57 13.41
N MET A 131 16.96 11.41 12.07
CA MET A 131 16.06 10.41 11.47
C MET A 131 16.45 9.00 11.96
N PRO A 132 15.49 8.28 12.54
CA PRO A 132 15.80 6.96 13.09
C PRO A 132 16.00 5.93 11.96
N VAL A 133 16.93 5.01 12.18
CA VAL A 133 16.97 3.74 11.47
C VAL A 133 16.34 2.72 12.39
N THR A 134 15.19 2.18 12.00
CA THR A 134 14.37 1.26 12.80
C THR A 134 13.85 0.12 11.92
N ARG A 135 13.13 -0.85 12.52
CA ARG A 135 12.42 -1.88 11.73
C ARG A 135 11.42 -1.27 10.72
N LEU A 136 10.81 -0.13 11.07
CA LEU A 136 9.88 0.60 10.20
C LEU A 136 10.60 1.37 9.09
N LEU A 137 11.77 1.92 9.40
CA LEU A 137 12.63 2.70 8.53
C LEU A 137 14.01 2.03 8.49
N PRO A 138 14.16 0.94 7.70
CA PRO A 138 15.34 0.08 7.81
C PRO A 138 16.60 0.65 7.17
N VAL A 139 16.46 1.71 6.38
CA VAL A 139 17.57 2.33 5.64
C VAL A 139 17.80 3.78 6.08
N PRO A 140 19.02 4.30 5.94
CA PRO A 140 19.33 5.71 6.22
C PRO A 140 18.49 6.65 5.35
N TRP A 141 18.32 7.90 5.80
CA TRP A 141 17.52 8.92 5.11
C TRP A 141 17.97 9.21 3.66
N TYR A 142 19.25 9.00 3.34
CA TYR A 142 19.82 9.24 2.00
C TYR A 142 19.73 8.01 1.05
N GLU A 143 19.27 6.85 1.54
CA GLU A 143 19.06 5.62 0.76
C GLU A 143 17.57 5.22 0.67
N THR A 144 16.71 5.92 1.42
CA THR A 144 15.29 5.58 1.45
C THR A 144 14.59 5.98 0.15
N PRO A 145 13.73 5.11 -0.41
CA PRO A 145 12.86 5.48 -1.52
C PRO A 145 11.67 6.35 -1.08
N ASN A 146 11.45 6.52 0.24
CA ASN A 146 10.31 7.26 0.76
C ASN A 146 10.49 8.75 0.53
N ILE A 147 9.64 9.35 -0.29
CA ILE A 147 9.61 10.79 -0.56
C ILE A 147 8.69 11.49 0.44
N HIS A 148 7.59 10.82 0.82
CA HIS A 148 6.57 11.36 1.73
C HIS A 148 6.56 10.62 3.07
N HIS A 149 6.46 11.39 4.16
CA HIS A 149 6.39 10.89 5.53
C HIS A 149 4.95 10.88 6.02
N VAL A 150 4.18 9.91 5.54
CA VAL A 150 2.73 9.81 5.81
C VAL A 150 2.48 9.38 7.25
N THR A 151 1.55 10.04 7.92
CA THR A 151 1.00 9.59 9.19
C THR A 151 -0.45 9.11 9.02
N ILE A 152 -0.95 8.30 9.96
CA ILE A 152 -2.33 7.82 9.91
C ILE A 152 -3.32 8.97 9.99
N ASP A 153 -3.05 9.97 10.84
CA ASP A 153 -3.97 11.10 11.01
C ASP A 153 -3.95 12.05 9.81
N ASP A 154 -2.77 12.30 9.20
CA ASP A 154 -2.68 13.07 7.96
C ASP A 154 -3.44 12.38 6.81
N PHE A 155 -3.30 11.05 6.69
CA PHE A 155 -4.02 10.29 5.67
C PHE A 155 -5.54 10.32 5.88
N ARG A 156 -6.00 10.20 7.13
CA ARG A 156 -7.44 10.34 7.47
C ARG A 156 -7.99 11.72 7.11
N ALA A 157 -7.26 12.78 7.47
CA ALA A 157 -7.64 14.14 7.11
C ALA A 157 -7.70 14.31 5.58
N PHE A 158 -6.66 13.84 4.90
CA PHE A 158 -6.54 13.91 3.44
C PHE A 158 -7.71 13.23 2.70
N VAL A 159 -8.12 12.02 3.11
CA VAL A 159 -9.25 11.32 2.46
C VAL A 159 -10.59 11.96 2.82
N ALA A 160 -10.74 12.47 4.06
CA ALA A 160 -11.95 13.18 4.51
C ALA A 160 -12.17 14.47 3.71
N ASP A 161 -11.11 15.28 3.52
CA ASP A 161 -11.17 16.55 2.77
C ASP A 161 -11.54 16.34 1.30
N ARG A 162 -11.31 15.13 0.77
CA ARG A 162 -11.67 14.75 -0.62
C ARG A 162 -13.02 14.03 -0.73
N GLY A 163 -13.74 13.86 0.36
CA GLY A 163 -15.00 13.13 0.37
C GLY A 163 -14.85 11.64 0.05
N ILE A 164 -13.67 11.07 0.29
CA ILE A 164 -13.40 9.64 0.10
C ILE A 164 -13.85 8.90 1.36
N THR A 165 -14.69 7.87 1.18
CA THR A 165 -15.19 7.06 2.27
C THR A 165 -14.16 5.99 2.66
N VAL A 166 -13.83 5.92 3.95
CA VAL A 166 -13.08 4.80 4.53
C VAL A 166 -14.07 3.72 4.92
N GLU A 167 -14.18 2.64 4.13
CA GLU A 167 -15.06 1.50 4.45
C GLU A 167 -14.50 0.70 5.64
N GLN A 168 -13.19 0.45 5.65
CA GLN A 168 -12.49 -0.27 6.72
C GLN A 168 -11.05 0.23 6.85
N ALA A 169 -10.48 0.06 8.05
CA ALA A 169 -9.07 0.34 8.30
C ALA A 169 -8.49 -0.64 9.32
N TRP A 170 -7.27 -1.09 9.06
CA TRP A 170 -6.52 -1.99 9.94
C TRP A 170 -5.18 -1.34 10.30
N PHE A 171 -4.78 -1.50 11.55
CA PHE A 171 -3.59 -0.90 12.10
C PHE A 171 -2.71 -1.99 12.69
N LEU A 172 -1.45 -2.05 12.28
CA LEU A 172 -0.52 -3.11 12.61
C LEU A 172 0.62 -2.58 13.48
N SER A 173 0.95 -3.34 14.53
CA SER A 173 2.18 -3.18 15.32
C SER A 173 2.91 -4.53 15.29
N GLY A 174 3.99 -4.63 14.52
CA GLY A 174 4.52 -5.91 14.10
C GLY A 174 3.46 -6.70 13.32
N ASP A 175 3.21 -7.94 13.74
CA ASP A 175 2.25 -8.84 13.09
C ASP A 175 0.86 -8.79 13.75
N GLN A 176 0.66 -7.92 14.75
CA GLN A 176 -0.59 -7.84 15.52
C GLN A 176 -1.40 -6.61 15.15
N LEU A 177 -2.74 -6.79 15.12
CA LEU A 177 -3.67 -5.67 15.01
C LEU A 177 -3.67 -4.85 16.30
N THR A 178 -3.69 -3.52 16.15
CA THR A 178 -3.80 -2.57 17.27
C THR A 178 -5.10 -1.77 17.19
N SER A 179 -5.49 -1.19 18.32
CA SER A 179 -6.70 -0.38 18.42
C SER A 179 -6.65 0.88 17.57
N SER A 180 -7.75 1.23 16.93
CA SER A 180 -7.95 2.46 16.16
C SER A 180 -7.70 3.73 16.99
N ALA A 181 -8.07 3.73 18.28
CA ALA A 181 -7.98 4.91 19.15
C ALA A 181 -6.53 5.39 19.39
N ALA A 182 -5.56 4.49 19.33
CA ALA A 182 -4.15 4.82 19.52
C ALA A 182 -3.29 4.53 18.28
N ALA A 183 -3.93 4.32 17.12
CA ALA A 183 -3.27 3.83 15.92
C ALA A 183 -2.14 4.76 15.49
N ASN A 184 -2.37 6.07 15.43
CA ASN A 184 -1.34 7.04 15.00
C ASN A 184 -0.09 7.05 15.90
N PHE A 185 -0.21 6.59 17.15
CA PHE A 185 0.92 6.50 18.08
C PHE A 185 1.54 5.10 18.13
N ARG A 186 0.72 4.03 18.02
CA ARG A 186 1.16 2.64 18.26
C ARG A 186 1.35 1.81 17.02
N ALA A 187 0.64 2.11 15.92
CA ALA A 187 0.76 1.33 14.71
C ALA A 187 2.02 1.67 13.91
N GLU A 188 2.71 0.64 13.44
CA GLU A 188 3.83 0.74 12.51
C GLU A 188 3.34 0.90 11.07
N HIS A 189 2.25 0.19 10.71
CA HIS A 189 1.63 0.21 9.39
C HIS A 189 0.12 0.39 9.48
N ALA A 190 -0.45 0.95 8.43
CA ALA A 190 -1.90 1.06 8.26
C ALA A 190 -2.31 0.50 6.90
N VAL A 191 -3.49 -0.11 6.85
CA VAL A 191 -4.18 -0.55 5.63
C VAL A 191 -5.55 0.09 5.63
N PHE A 192 -5.94 0.74 4.55
CA PHE A 192 -7.23 1.39 4.36
C PHE A 192 -7.95 0.80 3.15
N LEU A 193 -9.22 0.44 3.32
CA LEU A 193 -10.16 0.13 2.24
C LEU A 193 -11.03 1.35 2.00
N LEU A 194 -10.95 1.89 0.79
CA LEU A 194 -11.52 3.16 0.38
C LEU A 194 -12.55 2.98 -0.71
N LYS A 195 -13.54 3.88 -0.72
CA LYS A 195 -14.53 4.00 -1.79
C LYS A 195 -14.86 5.48 -2.04
N ARG A 196 -15.17 5.80 -3.30
CA ARG A 196 -15.67 7.13 -3.69
C ARG A 196 -17.18 7.18 -3.62
#